data_07e009443eef5e31cca0222948f3f157
#
_entry.id   07e009443eef5e31cca0222948f3f157
#
_cell.length_a   1.000
_cell.length_b   1.000
_cell.length_c   1.000
_cell.angle_alpha   90.00
_cell.angle_beta   90.00
_cell.angle_gamma   90.00
#
_symmetry.space_group_name_H-M   'P 1'
#
loop_
_entity.id
_entity.type
_entity.pdbx_description
1 polymer ?
#
loop_
_entity_poly.entity_id
_entity_poly.type
_entity_poly.pdbx_seq_one_letter_code
_entity_poly.pdbx_strand_id
1 'polypeptide(L)'
;AVIGLHRSYYGDRAKRLLGDKAKLHRSHYLRCSIDRMQELANMGVTDDYTMMFPDQVGFRLQTTRPVRWINPKTMTITDLILHPLTVMDCTLSNTNYMNLNEDEAYFECQRLFEKIHQNAGEVVLLWHNTIITDDGYHRSLYPKLLSLLKCE
;
A
#
# COMPACT_ATOMS: atom_id res chain seq x y z
N ALA A 1 -9.68 10.87 -13.67
CA ALA A 1 -8.42 10.35 -13.15
C ALA A 1 -8.25 10.83 -11.70
N VAL A 2 -7.90 9.92 -10.81
CA VAL A 2 -7.62 10.25 -9.42
C VAL A 2 -6.11 10.44 -9.29
N ILE A 3 -5.68 11.60 -8.77
CA ILE A 3 -4.26 11.92 -8.60
C ILE A 3 -3.93 11.81 -7.12
N GLY A 4 -2.92 10.98 -6.80
CA GLY A 4 -2.42 10.80 -5.45
C GLY A 4 -1.05 11.45 -5.22
N LEU A 5 -0.72 11.69 -3.96
CA LEU A 5 0.61 12.12 -3.54
C LEU A 5 1.47 10.89 -3.21
N HIS A 6 2.51 10.68 -4.00
CA HIS A 6 3.61 9.81 -3.60
C HIS A 6 4.72 10.69 -3.03
N ARG A 7 4.79 10.79 -1.70
CA ARG A 7 5.66 11.75 -1.04
C ARG A 7 7.07 11.19 -0.84
N SER A 8 8.01 11.72 -1.62
CA SER A 8 9.43 11.71 -1.34
C SER A 8 9.82 12.98 -0.53
N TYR A 9 11.10 13.19 -0.28
CA TYR A 9 11.67 14.39 0.38
C TYR A 9 11.14 15.73 -0.18
N TYR A 10 10.60 15.74 -1.40
CA TYR A 10 10.05 16.92 -2.11
C TYR A 10 8.51 17.04 -2.05
N GLY A 11 7.85 16.31 -1.17
CA GLY A 11 6.38 16.19 -1.16
C GLY A 11 5.58 17.48 -0.94
N ASP A 12 6.15 18.48 -0.26
CA ASP A 12 5.48 19.78 -0.06
C ASP A 12 5.33 20.57 -1.36
N ARG A 13 6.23 20.36 -2.34
CA ARG A 13 6.11 20.96 -3.66
C ARG A 13 4.96 20.33 -4.46
N ALA A 14 4.81 19.02 -4.40
CA ALA A 14 3.72 18.32 -5.07
C ALA A 14 2.36 18.75 -4.52
N LYS A 15 2.22 18.91 -3.19
CA LYS A 15 0.98 19.43 -2.59
C LYS A 15 0.67 20.87 -3.02
N ARG A 16 1.67 21.75 -3.05
CA ARG A 16 1.48 23.12 -3.55
C ARG A 16 0.98 23.18 -4.99
N LEU A 17 1.40 22.21 -5.82
CA LEU A 17 0.96 22.11 -7.22
C LEU A 17 -0.44 21.50 -7.36
N LEU A 18 -0.78 20.53 -6.52
CA LEU A 18 -2.03 19.79 -6.62
C LEU A 18 -3.15 20.39 -5.76
N GLY A 19 -2.79 21.18 -4.74
CA GLY A 19 -3.73 21.81 -3.81
C GLY A 19 -4.69 20.80 -3.17
N ASP A 20 -5.96 21.17 -3.04
CA ASP A 20 -7.02 20.36 -2.44
C ASP A 20 -7.40 19.12 -3.27
N LYS A 21 -6.86 18.95 -4.48
CA LYS A 21 -7.06 17.77 -5.32
C LYS A 21 -6.27 16.57 -4.86
N ALA A 22 -5.26 16.77 -4.00
CA ALA A 22 -4.41 15.69 -3.50
C ALA A 22 -5.07 14.97 -2.32
N LYS A 23 -6.05 14.11 -2.61
CA LYS A 23 -6.80 13.35 -1.61
C LYS A 23 -6.13 12.02 -1.24
N LEU A 24 -5.37 11.42 -2.15
CA LEU A 24 -4.72 10.14 -1.94
C LEU A 24 -3.23 10.32 -1.60
N HIS A 25 -2.72 9.49 -0.72
CA HIS A 25 -1.32 9.53 -0.29
C HIS A 25 -0.71 8.14 -0.13
N ARG A 26 0.59 8.05 -0.40
CA ARG A 26 1.48 6.94 0.00
C ARG A 26 2.88 7.49 0.25
N SER A 27 3.44 7.18 1.41
CA SER A 27 4.80 7.59 1.76
C SER A 27 5.84 6.76 1.01
N HIS A 28 6.87 7.43 0.50
CA HIS A 28 8.05 6.75 -0.02
C HIS A 28 8.76 5.97 1.10
N TYR A 29 9.28 4.79 0.80
CA TYR A 29 9.85 3.84 1.78
C TYR A 29 8.86 3.44 2.89
N LEU A 30 7.55 3.55 2.67
CA LEU A 30 6.51 3.20 3.64
C LEU A 30 6.70 3.86 5.02
N ARG A 31 7.34 5.03 5.06
CA ARG A 31 7.60 5.77 6.31
C ARG A 31 6.29 6.25 6.91
N CYS A 32 6.05 5.83 8.15
CA CYS A 32 4.84 6.13 8.88
C CYS A 32 5.15 6.49 10.33
N SER A 33 4.49 7.53 10.84
CA SER A 33 4.51 7.91 12.25
C SER A 33 3.16 8.53 12.63
N ILE A 34 2.86 8.61 13.92
CA ILE A 34 1.63 9.24 14.44
C ILE A 34 1.54 10.69 13.97
N ASP A 35 2.63 11.45 14.11
CA ASP A 35 2.66 12.86 13.72
C ASP A 35 2.47 13.03 12.22
N ARG A 36 3.00 12.10 11.43
CA ARG A 36 2.81 12.07 9.98
C ARG A 36 1.35 11.83 9.58
N MET A 37 0.68 10.89 10.22
CA MET A 37 -0.74 10.65 9.96
C MET A 37 -1.60 11.84 10.34
N GLN A 38 -1.30 12.51 11.46
CA GLN A 38 -1.99 13.74 11.84
C GLN A 38 -1.76 14.87 10.83
N GLU A 39 -0.54 15.02 10.35
CA GLU A 39 -0.22 16.01 9.32
C GLU A 39 -1.04 15.74 8.04
N LEU A 40 -1.13 14.50 7.57
CA LEU A 40 -1.93 14.12 6.41
C LEU A 40 -3.43 14.44 6.61
N ALA A 41 -3.98 14.10 7.76
CA ALA A 41 -5.36 14.42 8.11
C ALA A 41 -5.61 15.93 8.10
N ASN A 42 -4.73 16.72 8.73
CA ASN A 42 -4.81 18.17 8.75
C ASN A 42 -4.68 18.80 7.35
N MET A 43 -3.99 18.12 6.47
CA MET A 43 -3.83 18.50 5.07
C MET A 43 -5.06 18.19 4.21
N GLY A 44 -6.07 17.52 4.76
CA GLY A 44 -7.27 17.09 4.03
C GLY A 44 -7.03 15.92 3.07
N VAL A 45 -6.00 15.11 3.33
CA VAL A 45 -5.84 13.78 2.71
C VAL A 45 -6.93 12.88 3.27
N THR A 46 -7.61 12.17 2.39
CA THR A 46 -8.72 11.28 2.78
C THR A 46 -8.31 9.82 2.82
N ASP A 47 -7.31 9.43 2.02
CA ASP A 47 -6.93 8.02 1.86
C ASP A 47 -5.39 7.85 1.87
N ASP A 48 -4.89 7.00 2.74
CA ASP A 48 -3.46 6.66 2.84
C ASP A 48 -3.21 5.18 2.58
N TYR A 49 -2.27 4.88 1.70
CA TYR A 49 -1.88 3.54 1.24
C TYR A 49 -0.47 3.18 1.70
N THR A 50 -0.03 3.67 2.85
CA THR A 50 1.35 3.47 3.35
C THR A 50 1.49 2.22 4.22
N MET A 51 0.41 1.77 4.86
CA MET A 51 0.45 0.82 5.98
C MET A 51 0.73 -0.62 5.52
N MET A 52 2.02 -0.94 5.42
CA MET A 52 2.56 -2.28 5.17
C MET A 52 3.84 -2.49 5.99
N PHE A 53 4.21 -3.74 6.23
CA PHE A 53 5.55 -4.11 6.64
C PHE A 53 6.50 -4.05 5.42
N PRO A 54 7.70 -3.45 5.52
CA PRO A 54 8.59 -3.40 4.36
C PRO A 54 9.23 -4.75 4.02
N ASP A 55 9.36 -5.64 4.99
CA ASP A 55 10.11 -6.88 4.98
C ASP A 55 9.25 -8.14 4.81
N GLN A 56 7.93 -8.02 4.91
CA GLN A 56 6.98 -9.11 4.71
C GLN A 56 5.65 -8.63 4.15
N VAL A 57 4.97 -9.47 3.39
CA VAL A 57 3.62 -9.20 2.91
C VAL A 57 2.58 -9.49 4.00
N GLY A 58 1.39 -8.91 3.91
CA GLY A 58 0.31 -9.15 4.87
C GLY A 58 -0.31 -7.88 5.44
N PHE A 59 -0.91 -7.98 6.62
CA PHE A 59 -1.81 -6.97 7.17
C PHE A 59 -1.21 -6.27 8.39
N ARG A 60 -0.46 -5.21 8.19
CA ARG A 60 0.12 -4.41 9.28
C ARG A 60 -0.95 -3.78 10.19
N LEU A 61 -2.11 -3.45 9.64
CA LEU A 61 -3.26 -2.93 10.39
C LEU A 61 -4.08 -4.02 11.10
N GLN A 62 -3.67 -5.30 11.04
CA GLN A 62 -4.41 -6.46 11.57
C GLN A 62 -5.82 -6.61 10.99
N THR A 63 -6.10 -5.97 9.86
CA THR A 63 -7.37 -6.04 9.13
C THR A 63 -7.13 -6.07 7.63
N THR A 64 -8.07 -6.65 6.89
CA THR A 64 -8.12 -6.62 5.42
C THR A 64 -8.96 -5.46 4.87
N ARG A 65 -9.61 -4.69 5.76
CA ARG A 65 -10.52 -3.59 5.39
C ARG A 65 -9.89 -2.25 5.71
N PRO A 66 -10.23 -1.19 4.96
CA PRO A 66 -9.88 0.17 5.32
C PRO A 66 -10.40 0.54 6.71
N VAL A 67 -9.63 1.33 7.44
CA VAL A 67 -9.97 1.80 8.77
C VAL A 67 -9.76 3.30 8.90
N ARG A 68 -10.63 3.99 9.63
CA ARG A 68 -10.40 5.39 9.97
C ARG A 68 -9.23 5.51 10.94
N TRP A 69 -8.34 6.46 10.67
CA TRP A 69 -7.24 6.72 11.57
C TRP A 69 -7.71 7.42 12.83
N ILE A 70 -7.31 6.87 13.96
CA ILE A 70 -7.52 7.45 15.28
C ILE A 70 -6.18 7.96 15.79
N ASN A 71 -6.10 9.24 16.16
CA ASN A 71 -4.89 9.77 16.77
C ASN A 71 -4.74 9.22 18.19
N PRO A 72 -3.73 8.38 18.49
CA PRO A 72 -3.61 7.75 19.81
C PRO A 72 -3.19 8.72 20.91
N LYS A 73 -2.67 9.92 20.57
CA LYS A 73 -2.31 10.94 21.55
C LYS A 73 -3.52 11.76 22.03
N THR A 74 -4.48 11.99 21.13
CA THR A 74 -5.65 12.85 21.39
C THR A 74 -6.95 12.06 21.45
N MET A 75 -6.93 10.77 21.08
CA MET A 75 -8.09 9.88 20.98
C MET A 75 -9.17 10.43 20.03
N THR A 76 -8.78 11.22 19.03
CA THR A 76 -9.69 11.80 18.04
C THR A 76 -9.74 10.95 16.78
N ILE A 77 -10.94 10.69 16.28
CA ILE A 77 -11.18 10.06 14.97
C ILE A 77 -11.04 11.14 13.90
N THR A 78 -10.33 10.82 12.82
CA THR A 78 -10.18 11.72 11.67
C THR A 78 -10.93 11.20 10.45
N ASP A 79 -10.99 12.00 9.39
CA ASP A 79 -11.53 11.55 8.10
C ASP A 79 -10.50 10.80 7.24
N LEU A 80 -9.25 10.68 7.70
CA LEU A 80 -8.21 9.91 7.04
C LEU A 80 -8.50 8.42 7.13
N ILE A 81 -8.62 7.77 6.00
CA ILE A 81 -8.80 6.32 5.87
C ILE A 81 -7.44 5.69 5.57
N LEU A 82 -7.06 4.69 6.35
CA LEU A 82 -5.86 3.89 6.14
C LEU A 82 -6.26 2.62 5.39
N HIS A 83 -5.68 2.44 4.21
CA HIS A 83 -5.87 1.25 3.38
C HIS A 83 -4.76 0.24 3.64
N PRO A 84 -5.08 -1.04 3.92
CA PRO A 84 -4.06 -2.05 4.17
C PRO A 84 -3.29 -2.35 2.88
N LEU A 85 -2.09 -1.81 2.73
CA LEU A 85 -1.19 -2.19 1.63
C LEU A 85 -0.71 -3.63 1.90
N THR A 86 -1.06 -4.55 1.01
CA THR A 86 -0.95 -6.00 1.26
C THR A 86 0.33 -6.60 0.71
N VAL A 87 0.70 -6.22 -0.51
CA VAL A 87 1.84 -6.79 -1.25
C VAL A 87 2.64 -5.68 -1.92
N MET A 88 3.96 -5.78 -1.80
CA MET A 88 4.92 -4.97 -2.56
C MET A 88 5.89 -5.90 -3.29
N ASP A 89 6.15 -5.62 -4.56
CA ASP A 89 7.05 -6.39 -5.42
C ASP A 89 8.43 -6.62 -4.79
N CYS A 90 9.08 -5.55 -4.35
CA CYS A 90 10.40 -5.65 -3.72
C CYS A 90 10.41 -6.50 -2.45
N THR A 91 9.31 -6.53 -1.69
CA THR A 91 9.21 -7.37 -0.48
C THR A 91 9.27 -8.85 -0.83
N LEU A 92 8.67 -9.26 -1.94
CA LEU A 92 8.64 -10.66 -2.37
C LEU A 92 10.04 -11.17 -2.74
N SER A 93 10.79 -10.41 -3.55
CA SER A 93 12.00 -10.88 -4.22
C SER A 93 13.33 -10.50 -3.58
N ASN A 94 13.36 -9.43 -2.77
CA ASN A 94 14.60 -8.93 -2.20
C ASN A 94 15.20 -9.94 -1.22
N THR A 95 16.50 -10.23 -1.38
CA THR A 95 17.25 -11.16 -0.55
C THR A 95 17.32 -10.76 0.93
N ASN A 96 17.16 -9.48 1.24
CA ASN A 96 17.09 -8.99 2.61
C ASN A 96 15.68 -9.07 3.21
N TYR A 97 14.67 -9.46 2.43
CA TYR A 97 13.28 -9.59 2.84
C TYR A 97 12.82 -11.04 2.68
N MET A 98 11.74 -11.29 1.95
CA MET A 98 11.19 -12.65 1.85
C MET A 98 11.98 -13.56 0.90
N ASN A 99 12.70 -13.01 -0.08
CA ASN A 99 13.55 -13.75 -1.02
C ASN A 99 12.84 -14.94 -1.69
N LEU A 100 11.59 -14.76 -2.09
CA LEU A 100 10.77 -15.80 -2.70
C LEU A 100 11.08 -15.93 -4.19
N ASN A 101 11.01 -17.15 -4.71
CA ASN A 101 10.92 -17.39 -6.14
C ASN A 101 9.49 -17.10 -6.67
N GLU A 102 9.26 -17.20 -7.98
CA GLU A 102 7.98 -16.83 -8.60
C GLU A 102 6.80 -17.65 -8.06
N ASP A 103 6.97 -18.97 -7.93
CA ASP A 103 5.91 -19.86 -7.50
C ASP A 103 5.57 -19.62 -6.02
N GLU A 104 6.59 -19.49 -5.16
CA GLU A 104 6.41 -19.15 -3.75
C GLU A 104 5.70 -17.80 -3.58
N ALA A 105 6.11 -16.79 -4.35
CA ALA A 105 5.49 -15.47 -4.34
C ALA A 105 4.02 -15.52 -4.82
N TYR A 106 3.72 -16.32 -5.86
CA TYR A 106 2.36 -16.52 -6.34
C TYR A 106 1.48 -17.16 -5.28
N PHE A 107 1.91 -18.26 -4.67
CA PHE A 107 1.14 -18.97 -3.64
C PHE A 107 0.92 -18.12 -2.40
N GLU A 108 1.92 -17.36 -1.97
CA GLU A 108 1.77 -16.45 -0.83
C GLU A 108 0.74 -15.34 -1.11
N CYS A 109 0.80 -14.74 -2.30
CA CYS A 109 -0.20 -13.74 -2.72
C CYS A 109 -1.60 -14.35 -2.84
N GLN A 110 -1.73 -15.55 -3.43
CA GLN A 110 -3.02 -16.24 -3.53
C GLN A 110 -3.63 -16.46 -2.14
N ARG A 111 -2.86 -16.97 -1.19
CA ARG A 111 -3.30 -17.19 0.20
C ARG A 111 -3.79 -15.89 0.85
N LEU A 112 -3.10 -14.78 0.61
CA LEU A 112 -3.51 -13.47 1.14
C LEU A 112 -4.80 -12.97 0.48
N PHE A 113 -4.95 -13.12 -0.84
CA PHE A 113 -6.15 -12.69 -1.57
C PHE A 113 -7.38 -13.50 -1.18
N GLU A 114 -7.24 -14.83 -0.97
CA GLU A 114 -8.30 -15.66 -0.43
C GLU A 114 -8.76 -15.16 0.95
N LYS A 115 -7.81 -14.83 1.83
CA LYS A 115 -8.11 -14.28 3.15
C LYS A 115 -8.81 -12.91 3.07
N ILE A 116 -8.39 -12.05 2.15
CA ILE A 116 -9.04 -10.76 1.90
C ILE A 116 -10.48 -10.98 1.40
N HIS A 117 -10.67 -11.88 0.44
CA HIS A 117 -11.99 -12.20 -0.10
C HIS A 117 -12.93 -12.72 0.99
N GLN A 118 -12.50 -13.70 1.79
CA GLN A 118 -13.27 -14.27 2.90
C GLN A 118 -13.74 -13.22 3.92
N ASN A 119 -12.99 -12.12 4.06
CA ASN A 119 -13.29 -11.04 5.00
C ASN A 119 -13.88 -9.79 4.34
N ALA A 120 -14.29 -9.86 3.07
CA ALA A 120 -14.78 -8.73 2.28
C ALA A 120 -13.85 -7.50 2.38
N GLY A 121 -12.55 -7.74 2.30
CA GLY A 121 -11.50 -6.73 2.35
C GLY A 121 -11.15 -6.18 0.98
N GLU A 122 -10.09 -5.39 0.91
CA GLU A 122 -9.54 -4.86 -0.34
C GLU A 122 -8.11 -5.37 -0.58
N VAL A 123 -7.76 -5.58 -1.85
CA VAL A 123 -6.39 -5.87 -2.28
C VAL A 123 -5.73 -4.58 -2.72
N VAL A 124 -4.65 -4.20 -2.04
CA VAL A 124 -3.82 -3.06 -2.41
C VAL A 124 -2.42 -3.56 -2.73
N LEU A 125 -1.97 -3.30 -3.96
CA LEU A 125 -0.66 -3.70 -4.45
C LEU A 125 0.23 -2.46 -4.66
N LEU A 126 1.51 -2.59 -4.32
CA LEU A 126 2.56 -1.65 -4.70
C LEU A 126 3.50 -2.35 -5.67
N TRP A 127 3.52 -1.87 -6.91
CA TRP A 127 4.36 -2.41 -7.97
C TRP A 127 5.18 -1.31 -8.62
N HIS A 128 6.51 -1.47 -8.65
CA HIS A 128 7.40 -0.47 -9.23
C HIS A 128 7.53 -0.70 -10.73
N ASN A 129 7.46 0.36 -11.51
CA ASN A 129 7.60 0.30 -12.97
C ASN A 129 8.99 -0.21 -13.41
N THR A 130 10.03 0.05 -12.64
CA THR A 130 11.39 -0.44 -12.91
C THR A 130 11.48 -1.95 -12.84
N ILE A 131 10.78 -2.58 -11.92
CA ILE A 131 10.78 -4.04 -11.73
C ILE A 131 10.05 -4.78 -12.85
N ILE A 132 9.06 -4.14 -13.51
CA ILE A 132 8.36 -4.72 -14.67
C ILE A 132 9.28 -4.83 -15.91
N THR A 133 10.31 -3.99 -15.98
CA THR A 133 11.25 -3.97 -17.10
C THR A 133 12.48 -4.85 -16.89
N ASP A 134 12.72 -5.31 -15.67
CA ASP A 134 13.83 -6.19 -15.33
C ASP A 134 13.56 -7.63 -15.79
N ASP A 135 14.63 -8.43 -15.94
CA ASP A 135 14.56 -9.86 -16.29
C ASP A 135 14.01 -10.75 -15.17
N GLY A 136 13.59 -10.14 -14.05
CA GLY A 136 13.00 -10.81 -12.91
C GLY A 136 11.57 -11.31 -13.18
N TYR A 137 11.10 -12.21 -12.33
CA TYR A 137 9.78 -12.83 -12.44
C TYR A 137 8.59 -11.88 -12.23
N HIS A 138 8.80 -10.65 -11.79
CA HIS A 138 7.71 -9.70 -11.49
C HIS A 138 6.87 -9.34 -12.71
N ARG A 139 7.47 -9.36 -13.90
CA ARG A 139 6.76 -9.12 -15.16
C ARG A 139 5.73 -10.21 -15.46
N SER A 140 6.06 -11.48 -15.17
CA SER A 140 5.14 -12.62 -15.33
C SER A 140 4.17 -12.75 -14.16
N LEU A 141 4.62 -12.49 -12.94
CA LEU A 141 3.82 -12.60 -11.72
C LEU A 141 2.66 -11.59 -11.70
N TYR A 142 2.91 -10.31 -12.04
CA TYR A 142 1.89 -9.26 -11.94
C TYR A 142 0.57 -9.57 -12.67
N PRO A 143 0.57 -9.95 -13.95
CA PRO A 143 -0.67 -10.33 -14.63
C PRO A 143 -1.33 -11.60 -14.07
N LYS A 144 -0.56 -12.56 -13.53
CA LYS A 144 -1.10 -13.72 -12.84
C LYS A 144 -1.87 -13.30 -11.59
N LEU A 145 -1.30 -12.40 -10.79
CA LEU A 145 -1.97 -11.86 -9.61
C LEU A 145 -3.25 -11.09 -9.95
N LEU A 146 -3.22 -10.27 -11.00
CA LEU A 146 -4.43 -9.56 -11.46
C LEU A 146 -5.54 -10.54 -11.92
N SER A 147 -5.15 -11.70 -12.45
CA SER A 147 -6.13 -12.73 -12.83
C SER A 147 -6.83 -13.36 -11.65
N LEU A 148 -6.18 -13.44 -10.48
CA LEU A 148 -6.81 -13.90 -9.23
C LEU A 148 -7.87 -12.93 -8.69
N LEU A 149 -7.83 -11.65 -9.12
CA LEU A 149 -8.74 -10.59 -8.66
C LEU A 149 -9.95 -10.40 -9.57
N LYS A 150 -10.00 -11.10 -10.71
CA LYS A 150 -11.18 -11.08 -11.58
C LYS A 150 -12.25 -11.93 -10.90
N CYS A 151 -13.21 -11.27 -10.26
CA CYS A 151 -14.47 -11.91 -9.86
C CYS A 151 -15.24 -12.31 -11.13
N GLU A 152 -15.70 -13.55 -11.18
CA GLU A 152 -16.75 -13.98 -12.10
C GLU A 152 -18.07 -13.29 -11.78
#